data_9eae04b22da977a40263605bc15ad156
#
_entry.id   9eae04b22da977a40263605bc15ad156
#
_cell.length_a   1.000
_cell.length_b   1.000
_cell.length_c   1.000
_cell.angle_alpha   90.00
_cell.angle_beta   90.00
_cell.angle_gamma   90.00
#
_symmetry.space_group_name_H-M   'P 1'
#
loop_
_entity.id
_entity.type
_entity.pdbx_description
1 polymer ?
#
loop_
_entity_poly.entity_id
_entity_poly.type
_entity_poly.pdbx_seq_one_letter_code
_entity_poly.pdbx_strand_id
1 'polypeptide(L)'
;MSRIGVFVCHCGENISRTVDVEKVAAEAARIPGVAYATDYKYMCSDPGQGLLKKAVAEHGLDGIVVAACSPRMHEKTFRTAAKAAGLNPFLCEMANIREHCSWVHEDREEATEKASAIVEMMVARVKKDKKLVPITVPVTKRALVIGGGIAGIQAALDIADAGHQVVLVEREPSIGGHMAQLSETFPTLDCSQCIMTPKMVDAANHPNITLHTYSEIEAVEGYIGNFSITVRKKARSVIEEKCTGCGVCSAKCPQKKIPNTFDK
;
A
#
# COMPACT_ATOMS: atom_id res chain seq x y z
N MET A 1 21.30 19.24 23.02
CA MET A 1 20.07 19.89 22.46
C MET A 1 19.90 19.41 21.05
N SER A 2 18.68 19.09 20.63
CA SER A 2 18.41 18.63 19.24
C SER A 2 18.76 19.74 18.24
N ARG A 3 19.33 19.37 17.12
CA ARG A 3 19.70 20.27 16.00
C ARG A 3 18.87 19.89 14.78
N ILE A 4 17.66 20.43 14.67
CA ILE A 4 16.70 20.06 13.64
C ILE A 4 16.81 20.99 12.45
N GLY A 5 16.78 20.43 11.23
CA GLY A 5 16.64 21.18 9.98
C GLY A 5 15.19 21.19 9.52
N VAL A 6 14.69 22.34 9.08
CA VAL A 6 13.37 22.47 8.49
C VAL A 6 13.50 22.91 7.03
N PHE A 7 12.84 22.17 6.13
CA PHE A 7 12.92 22.39 4.68
C PHE A 7 11.50 22.57 4.13
N VAL A 8 11.16 23.78 3.72
CA VAL A 8 9.83 24.12 3.23
C VAL A 8 9.79 24.07 1.71
N CYS A 9 8.90 23.29 1.14
CA CYS A 9 8.76 23.12 -0.30
C CYS A 9 7.68 24.03 -0.86
N HIS A 10 7.96 24.73 -1.97
CA HIS A 10 6.93 25.47 -2.71
C HIS A 10 5.99 24.52 -3.47
N CYS A 11 6.47 23.31 -3.83
CA CYS A 11 5.79 22.36 -4.73
C CYS A 11 5.37 23.03 -6.06
N GLY A 12 6.30 23.80 -6.65
CA GLY A 12 6.01 24.75 -7.71
C GLY A 12 5.11 25.87 -7.19
N GLU A 13 3.83 25.85 -7.56
CA GLU A 13 2.82 26.79 -7.07
C GLU A 13 1.77 26.13 -6.18
N ASN A 14 1.79 24.78 -6.06
CA ASN A 14 0.77 24.05 -5.32
C ASN A 14 0.71 24.37 -3.82
N ILE A 15 1.82 24.80 -3.25
CA ILE A 15 1.89 25.25 -1.86
C ILE A 15 2.05 26.78 -1.83
N SER A 16 3.03 27.31 -2.53
CA SER A 16 3.40 28.74 -2.44
C SER A 16 2.34 29.70 -2.93
N ARG A 17 1.37 29.24 -3.72
CA ARG A 17 0.24 30.07 -4.14
C ARG A 17 -0.65 30.47 -2.96
N THR A 18 -0.85 29.57 -2.00
CA THR A 18 -1.74 29.75 -0.86
C THR A 18 -1.00 29.94 0.46
N VAL A 19 0.19 29.34 0.59
CA VAL A 19 1.01 29.43 1.80
C VAL A 19 2.21 30.35 1.54
N ASP A 20 2.50 31.25 2.46
CA ASP A 20 3.74 32.02 2.47
C ASP A 20 4.89 31.15 3.00
N VAL A 21 5.55 30.45 2.09
CA VAL A 21 6.59 29.45 2.43
C VAL A 21 7.84 30.10 3.04
N GLU A 22 8.17 31.33 2.66
CA GLU A 22 9.29 32.09 3.22
C GLU A 22 8.99 32.47 4.68
N LYS A 23 7.78 32.93 4.95
CA LYS A 23 7.31 33.20 6.33
C LYS A 23 7.32 31.95 7.18
N VAL A 24 6.82 30.83 6.67
CA VAL A 24 6.88 29.53 7.39
C VAL A 24 8.30 29.13 7.70
N ALA A 25 9.25 29.25 6.78
CA ALA A 25 10.66 28.95 7.01
C ALA A 25 11.27 29.89 8.06
N ALA A 26 10.97 31.18 8.00
CA ALA A 26 11.45 32.18 8.96
C ALA A 26 10.89 31.93 10.37
N GLU A 27 9.63 31.55 10.51
CA GLU A 27 8.99 31.17 11.77
C GLU A 27 9.59 29.87 12.31
N ALA A 28 9.78 28.87 11.45
CA ALA A 28 10.41 27.60 11.81
C ALA A 28 11.83 27.79 12.38
N ALA A 29 12.60 28.71 11.85
CA ALA A 29 13.95 29.06 12.35
C ALA A 29 13.96 29.55 13.81
N ARG A 30 12.81 30.06 14.32
CA ARG A 30 12.68 30.56 15.69
C ARG A 30 12.25 29.47 16.69
N ILE A 31 11.84 28.30 16.19
CA ILE A 31 11.41 27.19 17.05
C ILE A 31 12.62 26.66 17.83
N PRO A 32 12.54 26.56 19.17
CA PRO A 32 13.64 26.02 19.96
C PRO A 32 14.10 24.66 19.47
N GLY A 33 15.40 24.49 19.21
CA GLY A 33 15.99 23.25 18.70
C GLY A 33 16.05 23.14 17.17
N VAL A 34 15.49 24.09 16.42
CA VAL A 34 15.76 24.24 14.99
C VAL A 34 17.09 24.96 14.82
N ALA A 35 18.04 24.34 14.13
CA ALA A 35 19.37 24.86 13.86
C ALA A 35 19.49 25.42 12.44
N TYR A 36 18.61 25.06 11.55
CA TYR A 36 18.57 25.51 10.16
C TYR A 36 17.15 25.45 9.62
N ALA A 37 16.71 26.47 8.91
CA ALA A 37 15.45 26.45 8.17
C ALA A 37 15.63 27.16 6.82
N THR A 38 15.02 26.63 5.79
CA THR A 38 15.04 27.20 4.44
C THR A 38 13.82 26.75 3.66
N ASP A 39 13.51 27.45 2.61
CA ASP A 39 12.54 27.05 1.60
C ASP A 39 13.23 26.75 0.26
N TYR A 40 12.57 25.98 -0.59
CA TYR A 40 13.05 25.69 -1.92
C TYR A 40 11.90 25.28 -2.85
N LYS A 41 12.02 25.60 -4.14
CA LYS A 41 10.94 25.42 -5.12
C LYS A 41 10.49 23.98 -5.28
N TYR A 42 11.44 23.02 -5.29
CA TYR A 42 11.17 21.58 -5.44
C TYR A 42 12.11 20.75 -4.57
N MET A 43 11.77 20.60 -3.30
CA MET A 43 12.59 19.82 -2.35
C MET A 43 12.82 18.36 -2.77
N CYS A 44 11.87 17.76 -3.48
CA CYS A 44 11.96 16.37 -3.97
C CYS A 44 12.89 16.21 -5.19
N SER A 45 13.28 17.30 -5.85
CA SER A 45 14.25 17.28 -6.96
C SER A 45 15.68 16.98 -6.49
N ASP A 46 16.55 16.57 -7.42
CA ASP A 46 17.96 16.34 -7.08
C ASP A 46 18.66 17.56 -6.46
N PRO A 47 18.49 18.81 -6.97
CA PRO A 47 19.02 19.99 -6.30
C PRO A 47 18.45 20.21 -4.89
N GLY A 48 17.13 19.99 -4.68
CA GLY A 48 16.51 20.11 -3.36
C GLY A 48 17.03 19.06 -2.36
N GLN A 49 17.16 17.81 -2.79
CA GLN A 49 17.81 16.78 -1.99
C GLN A 49 19.31 17.08 -1.74
N GLY A 50 19.99 17.68 -2.72
CA GLY A 50 21.36 18.16 -2.57
C GLY A 50 21.49 19.22 -1.48
N LEU A 51 20.58 20.20 -1.47
CA LEU A 51 20.50 21.23 -0.44
C LEU A 51 20.30 20.61 0.95
N LEU A 52 19.37 19.64 1.08
CA LEU A 52 19.13 18.92 2.32
C LEU A 52 20.40 18.21 2.81
N LYS A 53 21.07 17.44 1.95
CA LYS A 53 22.31 16.72 2.29
C LYS A 53 23.42 17.67 2.75
N LYS A 54 23.59 18.78 2.05
CA LYS A 54 24.56 19.81 2.39
C LYS A 54 24.28 20.42 3.76
N ALA A 55 23.01 20.80 4.02
CA ALA A 55 22.61 21.38 5.29
C ALA A 55 22.80 20.40 6.47
N VAL A 56 22.53 19.11 6.29
CA VAL A 56 22.77 18.08 7.33
C VAL A 56 24.24 18.08 7.73
N ALA A 57 25.16 18.13 6.77
CA ALA A 57 26.62 18.12 7.04
C ALA A 57 27.08 19.43 7.64
N GLU A 58 26.74 20.59 7.04
CA GLU A 58 27.24 21.91 7.44
C GLU A 58 26.73 22.36 8.80
N HIS A 59 25.46 22.03 9.12
CA HIS A 59 24.83 22.42 10.38
C HIS A 59 24.83 21.32 11.43
N GLY A 60 25.39 20.13 11.15
CA GLY A 60 25.42 18.99 12.08
C GLY A 60 24.04 18.63 12.58
N LEU A 61 23.10 18.50 11.64
CA LEU A 61 21.70 18.20 11.99
C LEU A 61 21.55 16.76 12.48
N ASP A 62 20.74 16.55 13.50
CA ASP A 62 20.43 15.26 14.07
C ASP A 62 18.98 14.80 13.79
N GLY A 63 18.17 15.66 13.17
CA GLY A 63 16.83 15.39 12.70
C GLY A 63 16.39 16.39 11.65
N ILE A 64 15.44 16.03 10.80
CA ILE A 64 14.91 16.92 9.76
C ILE A 64 13.38 16.84 9.66
N VAL A 65 12.79 17.97 9.32
CA VAL A 65 11.38 18.10 8.94
C VAL A 65 11.33 18.65 7.51
N VAL A 66 10.62 17.95 6.63
CA VAL A 66 10.35 18.43 5.27
C VAL A 66 8.89 18.81 5.17
N ALA A 67 8.61 20.10 5.13
CA ALA A 67 7.27 20.66 4.95
C ALA A 67 6.94 20.70 3.46
N ALA A 68 6.13 19.76 2.98
CA ALA A 68 5.86 19.53 1.56
C ALA A 68 4.51 18.87 1.32
N CYS A 69 4.39 18.09 0.25
CA CYS A 69 3.25 17.25 -0.08
C CYS A 69 3.11 16.04 0.87
N SER A 70 2.12 15.18 0.59
CA SER A 70 1.86 13.98 1.36
C SER A 70 3.09 13.07 1.52
N PRO A 71 3.34 12.54 2.73
CA PRO A 71 4.37 11.53 2.99
C PRO A 71 4.27 10.33 2.04
N ARG A 72 3.05 9.93 1.63
CA ARG A 72 2.82 8.82 0.69
C ARG A 72 3.57 8.98 -0.64
N MET A 73 3.85 10.22 -1.05
CA MET A 73 4.56 10.48 -2.31
C MET A 73 6.07 10.43 -2.16
N HIS A 74 6.62 11.09 -1.13
CA HIS A 74 8.05 11.39 -1.08
C HIS A 74 8.74 11.07 0.25
N GLU A 75 8.10 10.41 1.19
CA GLU A 75 8.74 9.99 2.45
C GLU A 75 10.00 9.15 2.17
N LYS A 76 9.88 8.16 1.28
CA LYS A 76 11.01 7.32 0.87
C LYS A 76 12.14 8.14 0.24
N THR A 77 11.82 9.14 -0.57
CA THR A 77 12.77 10.04 -1.21
C THR A 77 13.60 10.79 -0.17
N PHE A 78 12.93 11.44 0.79
CA PHE A 78 13.60 12.24 1.80
C PHE A 78 14.35 11.38 2.82
N ARG A 79 13.81 10.24 3.22
CA ARG A 79 14.51 9.28 4.07
C ARG A 79 15.77 8.71 3.40
N THR A 80 15.73 8.50 2.08
CA THR A 80 16.90 8.07 1.32
C THR A 80 17.95 9.20 1.26
N ALA A 81 17.53 10.44 1.04
CA ALA A 81 18.43 11.60 1.05
C ALA A 81 19.06 11.82 2.43
N ALA A 82 18.27 11.71 3.51
CA ALA A 82 18.76 11.79 4.89
C ALA A 82 19.81 10.71 5.20
N LYS A 83 19.52 9.47 4.81
CA LYS A 83 20.46 8.35 4.94
C LYS A 83 21.77 8.60 4.19
N ALA A 84 21.69 9.10 2.97
CA ALA A 84 22.86 9.43 2.16
C ALA A 84 23.71 10.59 2.76
N ALA A 85 23.09 11.44 3.59
CA ALA A 85 23.77 12.49 4.37
C ALA A 85 24.31 11.99 5.73
N GLY A 86 24.19 10.70 6.04
CA GLY A 86 24.64 10.11 7.32
C GLY A 86 23.64 10.23 8.47
N LEU A 87 22.43 10.75 8.23
CA LEU A 87 21.38 10.82 9.23
C LEU A 87 20.58 9.49 9.28
N ASN A 88 20.13 9.12 10.49
CA ASN A 88 19.20 7.99 10.58
C ASN A 88 17.89 8.33 9.83
N PRO A 89 17.44 7.52 8.86
CA PRO A 89 16.29 7.85 8.00
C PRO A 89 14.97 7.99 8.76
N PHE A 90 14.88 7.45 9.98
CA PHE A 90 13.68 7.56 10.82
C PHE A 90 13.67 8.84 11.69
N LEU A 91 14.70 9.67 11.59
CA LEU A 91 14.73 11.03 12.13
C LEU A 91 14.40 12.08 11.03
N CYS A 92 13.70 11.64 10.00
CA CYS A 92 13.18 12.46 8.90
C CYS A 92 11.64 12.35 8.90
N GLU A 93 10.99 13.44 9.24
CA GLU A 93 9.53 13.55 9.24
C GLU A 93 9.05 14.52 8.17
N MET A 94 7.83 14.29 7.69
CA MET A 94 7.19 15.16 6.71
C MET A 94 5.99 15.89 7.30
N ALA A 95 6.00 17.22 7.17
CA ALA A 95 4.86 18.08 7.46
C ALA A 95 4.02 18.22 6.17
N ASN A 96 2.82 17.64 6.13
CA ASN A 96 1.95 17.75 4.97
C ASN A 96 1.25 19.12 4.95
N ILE A 97 1.86 20.09 4.26
CA ILE A 97 1.33 21.44 4.09
C ILE A 97 0.69 21.65 2.72
N ARG A 98 0.57 20.62 1.89
CA ARG A 98 -0.17 20.65 0.64
C ARG A 98 -1.60 20.15 0.82
N GLU A 99 -1.79 18.86 0.99
CA GLU A 99 -3.11 18.23 1.08
C GLU A 99 -3.87 18.62 2.36
N HIS A 100 -3.15 18.84 3.47
CA HIS A 100 -3.75 19.21 4.75
C HIS A 100 -3.84 20.72 4.97
N CYS A 101 -3.27 21.53 4.08
CA CYS A 101 -3.23 22.98 4.24
C CYS A 101 -3.52 23.72 2.94
N SER A 102 -2.60 23.84 2.00
CA SER A 102 -2.75 24.71 0.83
C SER A 102 -3.91 24.33 -0.10
N TRP A 103 -4.30 23.08 -0.16
CA TRP A 103 -5.43 22.62 -0.98
C TRP A 103 -6.81 22.73 -0.33
N VAL A 104 -6.85 23.00 0.97
CA VAL A 104 -8.10 23.06 1.75
C VAL A 104 -8.35 24.44 2.38
N HIS A 105 -7.51 25.42 2.07
CA HIS A 105 -7.67 26.82 2.47
C HIS A 105 -7.57 27.73 1.26
N GLU A 106 -8.36 28.77 1.25
CA GLU A 106 -8.36 29.83 0.23
C GLU A 106 -7.62 31.07 0.73
N ASP A 107 -7.77 31.37 2.02
CA ASP A 107 -7.08 32.51 2.64
C ASP A 107 -5.62 32.20 2.89
N ARG A 108 -4.74 33.11 2.46
CA ARG A 108 -3.28 32.95 2.53
C ARG A 108 -2.74 33.08 3.96
N GLU A 109 -3.36 33.90 4.76
CA GLU A 109 -2.90 34.12 6.15
C GLU A 109 -3.26 32.91 7.01
N GLU A 110 -4.52 32.47 6.97
CA GLU A 110 -4.95 31.25 7.66
C GLU A 110 -4.16 30.01 7.22
N ALA A 111 -3.94 29.86 5.92
CA ALA A 111 -3.12 28.75 5.38
C ALA A 111 -1.68 28.81 5.88
N THR A 112 -1.08 30.00 5.96
CA THR A 112 0.30 30.16 6.43
C THR A 112 0.40 29.88 7.92
N GLU A 113 -0.52 30.37 8.74
CA GLU A 113 -0.58 30.05 10.18
C GLU A 113 -0.73 28.56 10.43
N LYS A 114 -1.61 27.90 9.69
CA LYS A 114 -1.80 26.45 9.80
C LYS A 114 -0.57 25.68 9.35
N ALA A 115 0.09 26.09 8.27
CA ALA A 115 1.34 25.47 7.81
C ALA A 115 2.42 25.56 8.88
N SER A 116 2.58 26.72 9.52
CA SER A 116 3.52 26.96 10.62
C SER A 116 3.19 26.05 11.83
N ALA A 117 1.92 25.94 12.20
CA ALA A 117 1.49 25.03 13.28
C ALA A 117 1.79 23.56 12.98
N ILE A 118 1.56 23.10 11.73
CA ILE A 118 1.90 21.73 11.29
C ILE A 118 3.41 21.52 11.36
N VAL A 119 4.22 22.48 10.94
CA VAL A 119 5.69 22.41 11.01
C VAL A 119 6.15 22.32 12.48
N GLU A 120 5.60 23.14 13.36
CA GLU A 120 5.92 23.11 14.79
C GLU A 120 5.60 21.75 15.43
N MET A 121 4.45 21.18 15.12
CA MET A 121 4.07 19.83 15.57
C MET A 121 5.08 18.77 15.10
N MET A 122 5.54 18.85 13.84
CA MET A 122 6.50 17.88 13.31
C MET A 122 7.89 18.09 13.92
N VAL A 123 8.30 19.31 14.18
CA VAL A 123 9.54 19.61 14.94
C VAL A 123 9.46 19.03 16.35
N ALA A 124 8.32 19.20 17.03
CA ALA A 124 8.10 18.62 18.36
C ALA A 124 8.13 17.08 18.32
N ARG A 125 7.63 16.47 17.24
CA ARG A 125 7.67 15.03 17.02
C ARG A 125 9.10 14.54 16.81
N VAL A 126 9.85 15.10 15.87
CA VAL A 126 11.25 14.71 15.57
C VAL A 126 12.14 14.79 16.82
N LYS A 127 11.89 15.76 17.73
CA LYS A 127 12.61 15.84 19.01
C LYS A 127 12.42 14.61 19.89
N LYS A 128 11.30 13.91 19.75
CA LYS A 128 10.94 12.71 20.53
C LYS A 128 11.23 11.42 19.80
N ASP A 129 11.49 11.48 18.49
CA ASP A 129 11.79 10.31 17.69
C ASP A 129 13.11 9.68 18.12
N LYS A 130 13.16 8.38 18.00
CA LYS A 130 14.36 7.58 18.29
C LYS A 130 14.95 7.00 17.02
N LYS A 131 16.26 6.85 17.00
CA LYS A 131 16.96 6.11 15.94
C LYS A 131 16.43 4.68 15.87
N LEU A 132 15.84 4.32 14.75
CA LEU A 132 15.40 2.95 14.52
C LEU A 132 16.42 2.22 13.64
N VAL A 133 16.54 0.93 13.88
CA VAL A 133 17.35 0.02 13.06
C VAL A 133 16.39 -0.93 12.36
N PRO A 134 16.45 -1.03 11.02
CA PRO A 134 15.62 -1.99 10.29
C PRO A 134 15.88 -3.41 10.78
N ILE A 135 14.82 -4.14 11.08
CA ILE A 135 14.88 -5.56 11.37
C ILE A 135 14.79 -6.29 10.04
N THR A 136 15.76 -7.16 9.77
CA THR A 136 15.74 -8.03 8.60
C THR A 136 15.33 -9.42 9.04
N VAL A 137 14.29 -9.95 8.40
CA VAL A 137 13.80 -11.31 8.65
C VAL A 137 13.80 -12.09 7.34
N PRO A 138 14.04 -13.41 7.36
CA PRO A 138 13.85 -14.23 6.17
C PRO A 138 12.39 -14.20 5.76
N VAL A 139 12.12 -14.28 4.45
CA VAL A 139 10.75 -14.28 3.91
C VAL A 139 10.50 -15.62 3.24
N THR A 140 9.41 -16.27 3.62
CA THR A 140 8.90 -17.46 2.92
C THR A 140 8.36 -17.03 1.56
N LYS A 141 9.02 -17.49 0.49
CA LYS A 141 8.65 -17.13 -0.91
C LYS A 141 7.44 -17.93 -1.39
N ARG A 142 6.32 -17.75 -0.74
CA ARG A 142 5.04 -18.39 -1.05
C ARG A 142 3.93 -17.40 -0.82
N ALA A 143 2.98 -17.32 -1.74
CA ALA A 143 1.83 -16.42 -1.62
C ALA A 143 0.55 -17.19 -1.26
N LEU A 144 -0.30 -16.55 -0.47
CA LEU A 144 -1.69 -16.94 -0.27
C LEU A 144 -2.58 -15.94 -0.99
N VAL A 145 -3.45 -16.42 -1.83
CA VAL A 145 -4.52 -15.63 -2.46
C VAL A 145 -5.87 -16.11 -1.90
N ILE A 146 -6.65 -15.20 -1.35
CA ILE A 146 -7.95 -15.49 -0.76
C ILE A 146 -9.05 -14.97 -1.68
N GLY A 147 -9.87 -15.86 -2.19
CA GLY A 147 -10.94 -15.59 -3.13
C GLY A 147 -10.55 -15.93 -4.58
N GLY A 148 -11.30 -16.88 -5.16
CA GLY A 148 -11.12 -17.37 -6.53
C GLY A 148 -11.99 -16.62 -7.56
N GLY A 149 -12.32 -15.34 -7.34
CA GLY A 149 -12.88 -14.48 -8.39
C GLY A 149 -11.83 -14.07 -9.41
N ILE A 150 -12.23 -13.33 -10.45
CA ILE A 150 -11.33 -12.95 -11.56
C ILE A 150 -10.05 -12.24 -11.08
N ALA A 151 -10.16 -11.37 -10.08
CA ALA A 151 -9.00 -10.66 -9.53
C ALA A 151 -8.04 -11.61 -8.80
N GLY A 152 -8.57 -12.55 -8.00
CA GLY A 152 -7.75 -13.54 -7.31
C GLY A 152 -7.11 -14.55 -8.27
N ILE A 153 -7.85 -14.99 -9.28
CA ILE A 153 -7.33 -15.85 -10.34
C ILE A 153 -6.17 -15.16 -11.06
N GLN A 154 -6.36 -13.90 -11.50
CA GLN A 154 -5.31 -13.16 -12.19
C GLN A 154 -4.09 -12.94 -11.30
N ALA A 155 -4.29 -12.52 -10.04
CA ALA A 155 -3.19 -12.35 -9.11
C ALA A 155 -2.41 -13.65 -8.85
N ALA A 156 -3.13 -14.79 -8.73
CA ALA A 156 -2.51 -16.09 -8.55
C ALA A 156 -1.66 -16.48 -9.77
N LEU A 157 -2.18 -16.26 -10.99
CA LEU A 157 -1.44 -16.51 -12.23
C LEU A 157 -0.19 -15.63 -12.34
N ASP A 158 -0.32 -14.31 -12.15
CA ASP A 158 0.81 -13.38 -12.25
C ASP A 158 1.95 -13.73 -11.27
N ILE A 159 1.61 -14.13 -10.04
CA ILE A 159 2.60 -14.54 -9.04
C ILE A 159 3.22 -15.89 -9.41
N ALA A 160 2.42 -16.83 -9.90
CA ALA A 160 2.87 -18.17 -10.27
C ALA A 160 3.74 -18.15 -11.52
N ASP A 161 3.41 -17.33 -12.53
CA ASP A 161 4.21 -17.08 -13.74
C ASP A 161 5.56 -16.44 -13.41
N ALA A 162 5.61 -15.61 -12.36
CA ALA A 162 6.86 -15.07 -11.82
C ALA A 162 7.72 -16.13 -11.06
N GLY A 163 7.29 -17.39 -11.04
CA GLY A 163 8.05 -18.51 -10.46
C GLY A 163 7.82 -18.75 -8.97
N HIS A 164 6.82 -18.14 -8.37
CA HIS A 164 6.50 -18.30 -6.95
C HIS A 164 5.36 -19.29 -6.71
N GLN A 165 5.46 -20.05 -5.63
CA GLN A 165 4.38 -20.95 -5.20
C GLN A 165 3.20 -20.13 -4.67
N VAL A 166 1.99 -20.48 -5.11
CA VAL A 166 0.74 -19.83 -4.72
C VAL A 166 -0.24 -20.86 -4.15
N VAL A 167 -0.89 -20.50 -3.06
CA VAL A 167 -2.07 -21.21 -2.57
C VAL A 167 -3.28 -20.31 -2.83
N LEU A 168 -4.21 -20.75 -3.66
CA LEU A 168 -5.47 -20.06 -3.96
C LEU A 168 -6.58 -20.73 -3.18
N VAL A 169 -7.23 -20.00 -2.27
CA VAL A 169 -8.33 -20.51 -1.43
C VAL A 169 -9.64 -19.85 -1.82
N GLU A 170 -10.65 -20.64 -2.11
CA GLU A 170 -11.99 -20.20 -2.47
C GLU A 170 -13.04 -20.88 -1.56
N ARG A 171 -13.95 -20.10 -0.99
CA ARG A 171 -15.00 -20.59 -0.08
C ARG A 171 -16.13 -21.33 -0.81
N GLU A 172 -16.39 -20.94 -2.06
CA GLU A 172 -17.39 -21.58 -2.90
C GLU A 172 -16.84 -22.88 -3.51
N PRO A 173 -17.71 -23.80 -3.94
CA PRO A 173 -17.29 -25.06 -4.56
C PRO A 173 -16.50 -24.89 -5.85
N SER A 174 -16.60 -23.75 -6.52
CA SER A 174 -15.92 -23.42 -7.78
C SER A 174 -15.31 -22.04 -7.71
N ILE A 175 -14.24 -21.82 -8.48
CA ILE A 175 -13.68 -20.47 -8.74
C ILE A 175 -14.54 -19.75 -9.81
N GLY A 176 -14.32 -18.44 -9.97
CA GLY A 176 -15.01 -17.57 -10.94
C GLY A 176 -15.71 -16.37 -10.29
N GLY A 177 -16.19 -16.54 -9.06
CA GLY A 177 -16.83 -15.47 -8.28
C GLY A 177 -18.01 -14.82 -9.00
N HIS A 178 -18.20 -13.52 -8.79
CA HIS A 178 -19.31 -12.78 -9.40
C HIS A 178 -19.23 -12.70 -10.94
N MET A 179 -18.03 -12.74 -11.52
CA MET A 179 -17.90 -12.70 -12.98
C MET A 179 -18.51 -13.92 -13.64
N ALA A 180 -18.54 -15.08 -12.96
CA ALA A 180 -19.22 -16.28 -13.44
C ALA A 180 -20.75 -16.11 -13.55
N GLN A 181 -21.31 -15.10 -12.90
CA GLN A 181 -22.76 -14.83 -12.87
C GLN A 181 -23.17 -13.75 -13.88
N LEU A 182 -22.23 -13.14 -14.58
CA LEU A 182 -22.47 -12.10 -15.58
C LEU A 182 -22.57 -12.71 -16.98
N SER A 183 -23.48 -12.20 -17.79
CA SER A 183 -23.52 -12.50 -19.22
C SER A 183 -22.41 -11.74 -19.99
N GLU A 184 -22.25 -10.47 -19.65
CA GLU A 184 -21.33 -9.54 -20.30
C GLU A 184 -20.63 -8.66 -19.27
N THR A 185 -19.45 -8.13 -19.64
CA THR A 185 -18.66 -7.21 -18.80
C THR A 185 -18.86 -5.77 -19.24
N PHE A 186 -18.99 -4.87 -18.28
CA PHE A 186 -18.99 -3.42 -18.55
C PHE A 186 -17.52 -2.91 -18.61
N PRO A 187 -17.17 -1.94 -19.49
CA PRO A 187 -18.04 -1.24 -20.47
C PRO A 187 -18.04 -1.86 -21.86
N THR A 188 -17.22 -2.87 -22.12
CA THR A 188 -16.95 -3.41 -23.45
C THR A 188 -18.01 -4.38 -23.97
N LEU A 189 -18.90 -4.85 -23.07
CA LEU A 189 -19.92 -5.85 -23.35
C LEU A 189 -19.36 -7.18 -23.88
N ASP A 190 -18.15 -7.50 -23.47
CA ASP A 190 -17.53 -8.78 -23.79
C ASP A 190 -18.19 -9.93 -23.00
N CYS A 191 -18.19 -11.11 -23.60
CA CYS A 191 -18.64 -12.33 -22.93
C CYS A 191 -17.77 -12.64 -21.70
N SER A 192 -18.35 -12.57 -20.50
CA SER A 192 -17.65 -12.80 -19.25
C SER A 192 -17.02 -14.19 -19.16
N GLN A 193 -17.73 -15.23 -19.64
CA GLN A 193 -17.25 -16.61 -19.63
C GLN A 193 -16.07 -16.81 -20.61
N CYS A 194 -16.11 -16.12 -21.73
CA CYS A 194 -15.04 -16.22 -22.74
C CYS A 194 -13.71 -15.67 -22.23
N ILE A 195 -13.77 -14.65 -21.35
CA ILE A 195 -12.59 -14.07 -20.69
C ILE A 195 -12.14 -14.92 -19.50
N MET A 196 -13.08 -15.35 -18.67
CA MET A 196 -12.80 -15.97 -17.39
C MET A 196 -12.42 -17.44 -17.50
N THR A 197 -13.11 -18.24 -18.35
CA THR A 197 -12.90 -19.68 -18.44
C THR A 197 -11.47 -20.08 -18.74
N PRO A 198 -10.75 -19.45 -19.71
CA PRO A 198 -9.35 -19.75 -19.94
C PRO A 198 -8.49 -19.55 -18.67
N LYS A 199 -8.70 -18.43 -17.98
CA LYS A 199 -7.95 -18.11 -16.75
C LYS A 199 -8.25 -19.09 -15.60
N MET A 200 -9.49 -19.57 -15.50
CA MET A 200 -9.84 -20.62 -14.53
C MET A 200 -9.11 -21.93 -14.84
N VAL A 201 -9.06 -22.30 -16.11
CA VAL A 201 -8.34 -23.51 -16.57
C VAL A 201 -6.84 -23.38 -16.31
N ASP A 202 -6.27 -22.23 -16.66
CA ASP A 202 -4.85 -21.95 -16.41
C ASP A 202 -4.51 -22.03 -14.92
N ALA A 203 -5.32 -21.39 -14.06
CA ALA A 203 -5.11 -21.42 -12.61
C ALA A 203 -5.27 -22.83 -12.00
N ALA A 204 -6.21 -23.62 -12.51
CA ALA A 204 -6.43 -24.99 -12.04
C ALA A 204 -5.31 -25.96 -12.44
N ASN A 205 -4.63 -25.71 -13.56
CA ASN A 205 -3.58 -26.58 -14.10
C ASN A 205 -2.14 -26.03 -13.91
N HIS A 206 -2.00 -24.84 -13.33
CA HIS A 206 -0.68 -24.21 -13.18
C HIS A 206 0.18 -24.97 -12.15
N PRO A 207 1.43 -25.38 -12.49
CA PRO A 207 2.27 -26.18 -11.60
C PRO A 207 2.64 -25.49 -10.27
N ASN A 208 2.63 -24.17 -10.25
CA ASN A 208 2.94 -23.37 -9.07
C ASN A 208 1.69 -22.94 -8.27
N ILE A 209 0.47 -23.32 -8.69
CA ILE A 209 -0.77 -22.98 -7.98
C ILE A 209 -1.33 -24.22 -7.31
N THR A 210 -1.55 -24.14 -6.00
CA THR A 210 -2.33 -25.12 -5.24
C THR A 210 -3.71 -24.52 -5.00
N LEU A 211 -4.72 -25.06 -5.70
CA LEU A 211 -6.10 -24.60 -5.60
C LEU A 211 -6.85 -25.36 -4.50
N HIS A 212 -7.47 -24.63 -3.58
CA HIS A 212 -8.38 -25.15 -2.57
C HIS A 212 -9.73 -24.47 -2.72
N THR A 213 -10.66 -25.10 -3.40
CA THR A 213 -12.07 -24.72 -3.43
C THR A 213 -12.85 -25.32 -2.25
N TYR A 214 -14.02 -24.78 -1.95
CA TYR A 214 -14.86 -25.14 -0.81
C TYR A 214 -14.09 -25.13 0.51
N SER A 215 -13.26 -24.09 0.67
CA SER A 215 -12.27 -23.97 1.75
C SER A 215 -12.25 -22.56 2.31
N GLU A 216 -12.04 -22.43 3.61
CA GLU A 216 -12.05 -21.15 4.32
C GLU A 216 -10.80 -21.00 5.18
N ILE A 217 -10.35 -19.76 5.34
CA ILE A 217 -9.28 -19.43 6.30
C ILE A 217 -9.86 -19.47 7.71
N GLU A 218 -9.27 -20.26 8.57
CA GLU A 218 -9.69 -20.43 9.96
C GLU A 218 -8.80 -19.64 10.94
N ALA A 219 -7.50 -19.62 10.71
CA ALA A 219 -6.56 -18.87 11.52
C ALA A 219 -5.39 -18.35 10.70
N VAL A 220 -4.85 -17.21 11.12
CA VAL A 220 -3.63 -16.60 10.60
C VAL A 220 -2.73 -16.25 11.78
N GLU A 221 -1.56 -16.84 11.85
CA GLU A 221 -0.57 -16.64 12.91
C GLU A 221 0.77 -16.24 12.31
N GLY A 222 1.71 -15.76 13.16
CA GLY A 222 3.04 -15.39 12.73
C GLY A 222 3.22 -13.90 12.50
N TYR A 223 4.11 -13.52 11.59
CA TYR A 223 4.50 -12.13 11.33
C TYR A 223 4.81 -11.91 9.86
N ILE A 224 4.99 -10.66 9.45
CA ILE A 224 5.23 -10.26 8.05
C ILE A 224 6.39 -11.07 7.45
N GLY A 225 6.06 -11.77 6.36
CA GLY A 225 6.98 -12.65 5.64
C GLY A 225 7.00 -14.11 6.13
N ASN A 226 6.40 -14.42 7.28
CA ASN A 226 6.37 -15.77 7.88
C ASN A 226 5.04 -16.04 8.57
N PHE A 227 3.96 -16.03 7.78
CA PHE A 227 2.63 -16.39 8.27
C PHE A 227 2.40 -17.90 8.20
N SER A 228 1.76 -18.44 9.23
CA SER A 228 1.17 -19.77 9.26
C SER A 228 -0.34 -19.64 9.14
N ILE A 229 -0.92 -20.28 8.13
CA ILE A 229 -2.33 -20.15 7.82
C ILE A 229 -3.01 -21.51 7.93
N THR A 230 -4.05 -21.59 8.76
CA THR A 230 -4.90 -22.76 8.86
C THR A 230 -6.06 -22.63 7.90
N VAL A 231 -6.18 -23.60 6.97
CA VAL A 231 -7.25 -23.67 5.98
C VAL A 231 -8.16 -24.84 6.30
N ARG A 232 -9.42 -24.57 6.53
CA ARG A 232 -10.46 -25.60 6.70
C ARG A 232 -11.06 -25.97 5.36
N LYS A 233 -10.86 -27.21 4.94
CA LYS A 233 -11.56 -27.79 3.78
C LYS A 233 -12.88 -28.37 4.21
N LYS A 234 -13.98 -27.90 3.62
CA LYS A 234 -15.32 -28.44 3.87
C LYS A 234 -15.48 -29.81 3.21
N ALA A 235 -16.20 -30.70 3.87
CA ALA A 235 -16.47 -32.04 3.32
C ALA A 235 -17.27 -31.96 2.02
N ARG A 236 -16.89 -32.75 1.03
CA ARG A 236 -17.61 -32.91 -0.24
C ARG A 236 -18.32 -34.23 -0.30
N SER A 237 -19.50 -34.22 -0.91
CA SER A 237 -20.29 -35.44 -1.13
C SER A 237 -19.86 -36.22 -2.38
N VAL A 238 -19.01 -35.63 -3.21
CA VAL A 238 -18.48 -36.19 -4.46
C VAL A 238 -16.96 -36.26 -4.39
N ILE A 239 -16.39 -37.39 -4.77
CA ILE A 239 -14.96 -37.58 -4.89
C ILE A 239 -14.51 -36.92 -6.22
N GLU A 240 -13.85 -35.77 -6.14
CA GLU A 240 -13.51 -34.95 -7.30
C GLU A 240 -12.64 -35.70 -8.30
N GLU A 241 -11.65 -36.45 -7.82
CA GLU A 241 -10.70 -37.19 -8.66
C GLU A 241 -11.38 -38.32 -9.47
N LYS A 242 -12.59 -38.74 -9.07
CA LYS A 242 -13.40 -39.75 -9.75
C LYS A 242 -14.56 -39.16 -10.52
N CYS A 243 -14.81 -37.86 -10.39
CA CYS A 243 -15.96 -37.20 -11.00
C CYS A 243 -15.72 -36.93 -12.47
N THR A 244 -16.53 -37.52 -13.35
CA THR A 244 -16.49 -37.29 -14.80
C THR A 244 -17.51 -36.23 -15.26
N GLY A 245 -18.22 -35.58 -14.35
CA GLY A 245 -19.26 -34.58 -14.69
C GLY A 245 -20.51 -35.20 -15.34
N CYS A 246 -20.74 -36.52 -15.22
CA CYS A 246 -21.83 -37.24 -15.93
C CYS A 246 -23.26 -36.84 -15.50
N GLY A 247 -23.43 -36.05 -14.41
CA GLY A 247 -24.74 -35.55 -13.97
C GLY A 247 -25.65 -36.55 -13.22
N VAL A 248 -25.24 -37.81 -13.08
CA VAL A 248 -26.07 -38.84 -12.43
C VAL A 248 -26.43 -38.48 -11.00
N CYS A 249 -25.50 -37.98 -10.21
CA CYS A 249 -25.74 -37.52 -8.84
C CYS A 249 -26.73 -36.36 -8.78
N SER A 250 -26.65 -35.40 -9.70
CA SER A 250 -27.57 -34.27 -9.81
C SER A 250 -28.98 -34.75 -10.22
N ALA A 251 -29.07 -35.66 -11.20
CA ALA A 251 -30.34 -36.22 -11.65
C ALA A 251 -31.10 -37.03 -10.55
N LYS A 252 -30.35 -37.67 -9.65
CA LYS A 252 -30.91 -38.47 -8.53
C LYS A 252 -31.11 -37.67 -7.25
N CYS A 253 -30.59 -36.45 -7.16
CA CYS A 253 -30.68 -35.62 -5.97
C CYS A 253 -32.11 -35.20 -5.66
N PRO A 254 -32.66 -35.50 -4.45
CA PRO A 254 -33.99 -35.06 -4.07
C PRO A 254 -34.13 -33.55 -3.89
N GLN A 255 -33.01 -32.85 -3.69
CA GLN A 255 -32.94 -31.41 -3.42
C GLN A 255 -32.80 -30.53 -4.68
N LYS A 256 -32.95 -31.11 -5.87
CA LYS A 256 -32.75 -30.41 -7.16
C LYS A 256 -33.70 -29.24 -7.45
N LYS A 257 -34.72 -29.04 -6.61
CA LYS A 257 -35.66 -27.92 -6.72
C LYS A 257 -35.41 -26.79 -5.74
N ILE A 258 -34.38 -26.88 -4.89
CA ILE A 258 -34.03 -25.80 -3.97
C ILE A 258 -33.21 -24.78 -4.75
N PRO A 259 -33.67 -23.52 -4.83
CA PRO A 259 -32.88 -22.44 -5.43
C PRO A 259 -31.53 -22.32 -4.75
N ASN A 260 -30.48 -22.13 -5.53
CA ASN A 260 -29.15 -21.76 -5.01
C ASN A 260 -28.97 -20.24 -5.01
N THR A 261 -27.84 -19.76 -4.58
CA THR A 261 -27.56 -18.32 -4.53
C THR A 261 -27.48 -17.65 -5.91
N PHE A 262 -27.42 -18.44 -6.99
CA PHE A 262 -27.42 -17.94 -8.37
C PHE A 262 -28.86 -17.77 -8.92
N ASP A 263 -29.81 -18.45 -8.35
CA ASP A 263 -31.20 -18.49 -8.85
C ASP A 263 -32.14 -17.57 -8.04
N LYS A 264 -31.62 -16.62 -7.32
CA LYS A 264 -32.39 -15.66 -6.53
C LYS A 264 -32.81 -14.45 -7.32
#